data_918ecea49e96cbd8009c60b346586283
#
_entry.id   918ecea49e96cbd8009c60b346586283
#
_cell.length_a   1.000
_cell.length_b   1.000
_cell.length_c   1.000
_cell.angle_alpha   90.00
_cell.angle_beta   90.00
_cell.angle_gamma   90.00
#
_symmetry.space_group_name_H-M   'P 1'
#
loop_
_entity.id
_entity.type
_entity.pdbx_description
1 polymer ?
#
loop_
_entity_poly.entity_id
_entity_poly.type
_entity_poly.pdbx_seq_one_letter_code
_entity_poly.pdbx_strand_id
1 'polypeptide(L)'
;DFKEVATKYKEEIISLGGSIKYNSKVVDFQNLLDSKKLIFENGDSIAGDIIISVAGLYGDVLAKILKINIEKKQILPFRGEYYLLKPEFQYLVKGLIYPVPNPNLPFLGVHFTRLIDGSVEAGPNAVLSCAREGYNWKTWNFSELYESISYPGFQKFILNYPLITTGELLRSLSKTIFVESL
;
A
#
# COMPACT_ATOMS: atom_id res chain seq x y z
N ASP A 1 -3.26 -2.44 -17.95
CA ASP A 1 -1.85 -2.15 -17.57
C ASP A 1 -1.77 -0.79 -16.88
N PHE A 2 -1.55 -0.79 -15.55
CA PHE A 2 -1.51 0.45 -14.77
C PHE A 2 -0.27 1.30 -15.07
N LYS A 3 0.81 0.72 -15.58
CA LYS A 3 1.99 1.49 -16.00
C LYS A 3 1.65 2.34 -17.24
N GLU A 4 0.87 1.78 -18.15
CA GLU A 4 0.40 2.51 -19.32
C GLU A 4 -0.56 3.63 -18.93
N VAL A 5 -1.49 3.36 -18.01
CA VAL A 5 -2.39 4.39 -17.43
C VAL A 5 -1.59 5.54 -16.81
N ALA A 6 -0.58 5.22 -15.99
CA ALA A 6 0.28 6.24 -15.39
C ALA A 6 1.06 7.05 -16.46
N THR A 7 1.51 6.38 -17.52
CA THR A 7 2.17 7.04 -18.66
C THR A 7 1.23 8.01 -19.36
N LYS A 8 -0.02 7.63 -19.57
CA LYS A 8 -1.02 8.50 -20.19
C LYS A 8 -1.34 9.72 -19.33
N TYR A 9 -1.50 9.56 -18.01
CA TYR A 9 -1.66 10.71 -17.12
C TYR A 9 -0.44 11.64 -17.14
N LYS A 10 0.77 11.08 -17.18
CA LYS A 10 1.98 11.89 -17.32
C LYS A 10 1.96 12.70 -18.63
N GLU A 11 1.64 12.08 -19.76
CA GLU A 11 1.56 12.76 -21.06
C GLU A 11 0.54 13.90 -21.01
N GLU A 12 -0.62 13.68 -20.39
CA GLU A 12 -1.67 14.68 -20.26
C GLU A 12 -1.24 15.86 -19.36
N ILE A 13 -0.62 15.58 -18.20
CA ILE A 13 -0.08 16.63 -17.32
C ILE A 13 0.88 17.54 -18.08
N ILE A 14 1.81 16.96 -18.83
CA ILE A 14 2.79 17.72 -19.60
C ILE A 14 2.10 18.52 -20.73
N SER A 15 1.12 17.93 -21.42
CA SER A 15 0.38 18.63 -22.50
C SER A 15 -0.41 19.85 -21.98
N LEU A 16 -0.86 19.80 -20.73
CA LEU A 16 -1.56 20.88 -20.06
C LEU A 16 -0.59 21.92 -19.44
N GLY A 17 0.71 21.84 -19.70
CA GLY A 17 1.73 22.76 -19.21
C GLY A 17 2.21 22.46 -17.79
N GLY A 18 1.81 21.32 -17.22
CA GLY A 18 2.31 20.85 -15.93
C GLY A 18 3.73 20.32 -15.99
N SER A 19 4.34 20.08 -14.84
CA SER A 19 5.67 19.48 -14.73
C SER A 19 5.68 18.32 -13.74
N ILE A 20 6.54 17.32 -13.97
CA ILE A 20 6.72 16.17 -13.09
C ILE A 20 8.19 16.11 -12.67
N LYS A 21 8.43 16.08 -11.36
CA LYS A 21 9.77 15.91 -10.79
C LYS A 21 9.87 14.52 -10.16
N TYR A 22 10.84 13.74 -10.61
CA TYR A 22 11.21 12.46 -10.02
C TYR A 22 12.36 12.64 -9.01
N ASN A 23 12.58 11.64 -8.16
CA ASN A 23 13.64 11.66 -7.14
C ASN A 23 13.59 12.90 -6.24
N SER A 24 12.36 13.36 -5.96
CA SER A 24 12.08 14.59 -5.23
C SER A 24 11.31 14.28 -3.95
N LYS A 25 11.91 13.47 -3.07
CA LYS A 25 11.34 13.10 -1.78
C LYS A 25 11.24 14.35 -0.88
N VAL A 26 10.02 14.65 -0.43
CA VAL A 26 9.77 15.76 0.48
C VAL A 26 10.27 15.41 1.88
N VAL A 27 11.09 16.27 2.45
CA VAL A 27 11.68 16.10 3.79
C VAL A 27 11.32 17.22 4.76
N ASP A 28 10.93 18.40 4.26
CA ASP A 28 10.52 19.52 5.12
C ASP A 28 9.49 20.42 4.42
N PHE A 29 8.84 21.24 5.21
CA PHE A 29 7.79 22.16 4.80
C PHE A 29 7.91 23.51 5.50
N GLN A 30 7.81 24.58 4.74
CA GLN A 30 7.77 25.94 5.23
C GLN A 30 6.47 26.62 4.80
N ASN A 31 5.75 27.19 5.76
CA ASN A 31 4.61 28.05 5.48
C ASN A 31 5.12 29.50 5.41
N LEU A 32 5.13 30.07 4.22
CA LEU A 32 5.52 31.44 3.96
C LEU A 32 4.27 32.34 4.01
N LEU A 33 4.46 33.67 4.03
CA LEU A 33 3.34 34.61 4.11
C LEU A 33 2.33 34.44 2.95
N ASP A 34 2.84 34.30 1.71
CA ASP A 34 2.01 34.26 0.51
C ASP A 34 2.09 32.92 -0.24
N SER A 35 2.80 31.91 0.29
CA SER A 35 2.98 30.64 -0.39
C SER A 35 3.37 29.53 0.57
N LYS A 36 3.39 28.30 0.08
CA LYS A 36 3.85 27.10 0.79
C LYS A 36 5.06 26.53 0.06
N LYS A 37 6.12 26.20 0.80
CA LYS A 37 7.36 25.70 0.23
C LYS A 37 7.63 24.28 0.69
N LEU A 38 7.83 23.38 -0.26
CA LEU A 38 8.32 22.03 -0.03
C LEU A 38 9.84 21.98 -0.23
N ILE A 39 10.53 21.29 0.65
CA ILE A 39 11.98 21.06 0.57
C ILE A 39 12.18 19.58 0.32
N PHE A 40 13.05 19.26 -0.63
CA PHE A 40 13.36 17.90 -1.04
C PHE A 40 14.70 17.43 -0.43
N GLU A 41 14.86 16.11 -0.33
CA GLU A 41 16.05 15.46 0.24
C GLU A 41 17.36 15.85 -0.50
N ASN A 42 17.29 16.17 -1.79
CA ASN A 42 18.41 16.64 -2.60
C ASN A 42 18.77 18.13 -2.39
N GLY A 43 18.09 18.82 -1.48
CA GLY A 43 18.29 20.25 -1.20
C GLY A 43 17.47 21.20 -2.08
N ASP A 44 16.85 20.72 -3.15
CA ASP A 44 15.97 21.53 -3.98
C ASP A 44 14.69 21.92 -3.21
N SER A 45 13.95 22.87 -3.75
CA SER A 45 12.67 23.26 -3.21
C SER A 45 11.69 23.72 -4.29
N ILE A 46 10.41 23.68 -3.98
CA ILE A 46 9.35 24.26 -4.80
C ILE A 46 8.36 25.00 -3.93
N ALA A 47 7.86 26.14 -4.42
CA ALA A 47 6.79 26.90 -3.77
C ALA A 47 5.51 26.81 -4.60
N GLY A 48 4.37 26.89 -3.92
CA GLY A 48 3.05 26.90 -4.53
C GLY A 48 1.98 27.37 -3.53
N ASP A 49 0.86 27.79 -4.04
CA ASP A 49 -0.26 28.31 -3.22
C ASP A 49 -1.03 27.15 -2.56
N ILE A 50 -1.16 26.04 -3.28
CA ILE A 50 -1.91 24.86 -2.85
C ILE A 50 -1.01 23.62 -2.94
N ILE A 51 -1.03 22.79 -1.89
CA ILE A 51 -0.37 21.49 -1.84
C ILE A 51 -1.45 20.43 -1.68
N ILE A 52 -1.47 19.45 -2.59
CA ILE A 52 -2.32 18.28 -2.52
C ILE A 52 -1.43 17.04 -2.27
N SER A 53 -1.63 16.40 -1.11
CA SER A 53 -0.86 15.22 -0.73
C SER A 53 -1.63 13.95 -1.10
N VAL A 54 -1.02 13.10 -1.95
CA VAL A 54 -1.52 11.77 -2.33
C VAL A 54 -0.43 10.72 -2.17
N ALA A 55 0.30 10.78 -1.05
CA ALA A 55 1.55 10.04 -0.80
C ALA A 55 1.36 8.53 -0.46
N GLY A 56 0.16 7.96 -0.63
CA GLY A 56 -0.07 6.52 -0.42
C GLY A 56 0.44 6.04 0.94
N LEU A 57 1.34 5.05 0.95
CA LEU A 57 1.94 4.47 2.16
C LEU A 57 2.65 5.49 3.08
N TYR A 58 3.02 6.65 2.56
CA TYR A 58 3.68 7.72 3.30
C TYR A 58 2.75 8.89 3.64
N GLY A 59 1.43 8.73 3.47
CA GLY A 59 0.46 9.78 3.71
C GLY A 59 0.51 10.35 5.12
N ASP A 60 0.67 9.52 6.15
CA ASP A 60 0.81 9.93 7.55
C ASP A 60 2.16 10.61 7.84
N VAL A 61 3.23 10.14 7.20
CA VAL A 61 4.56 10.75 7.29
C VAL A 61 4.55 12.15 6.66
N LEU A 62 4.01 12.26 5.45
CA LEU A 62 3.92 13.54 4.76
C LEU A 62 2.99 14.52 5.50
N ALA A 63 1.88 14.04 6.06
CA ALA A 63 1.00 14.87 6.88
C ALA A 63 1.73 15.45 8.10
N LYS A 64 2.59 14.66 8.77
CA LYS A 64 3.44 15.15 9.87
C LYS A 64 4.43 16.21 9.38
N ILE A 65 5.10 16.00 8.25
CA ILE A 65 6.00 16.99 7.62
C ILE A 65 5.26 18.29 7.32
N LEU A 66 4.06 18.19 6.76
CA LEU A 66 3.19 19.33 6.44
C LEU A 66 2.52 19.97 7.69
N LYS A 67 2.81 19.46 8.89
CA LYS A 67 2.23 19.92 10.17
C LYS A 67 0.71 19.83 10.22
N ILE A 68 0.13 18.88 9.49
CA ILE A 68 -1.31 18.60 9.51
C ILE A 68 -1.64 17.73 10.72
N ASN A 69 -2.63 18.13 11.49
CA ASN A 69 -3.11 17.31 12.61
C ASN A 69 -3.89 16.09 12.08
N ILE A 70 -3.35 14.92 12.27
CA ILE A 70 -3.97 13.63 11.90
C ILE A 70 -4.50 12.84 13.09
N GLU A 71 -4.67 13.50 14.26
CA GLU A 71 -5.25 12.91 15.48
C GLU A 71 -4.59 11.58 15.89
N LYS A 72 -3.27 11.49 15.76
CA LYS A 72 -2.48 10.27 16.01
C LYS A 72 -2.82 9.09 15.08
N LYS A 73 -3.50 9.31 13.96
CA LYS A 73 -3.72 8.28 12.94
C LYS A 73 -2.40 7.89 12.29
N GLN A 74 -2.30 6.62 11.94
CA GLN A 74 -1.09 6.05 11.32
C GLN A 74 -1.49 5.05 10.25
N ILE A 75 -0.72 5.00 9.16
CA ILE A 75 -0.83 3.96 8.15
C ILE A 75 -0.04 2.74 8.61
N LEU A 76 -0.68 1.59 8.62
CA LEU A 76 -0.05 0.30 8.88
C LEU A 76 0.19 -0.41 7.55
N PRO A 77 1.44 -0.81 7.25
CA PRO A 77 1.76 -1.45 6.00
C PRO A 77 1.35 -2.94 6.04
N PHE A 78 0.25 -3.29 5.40
CA PHE A 78 -0.08 -4.67 5.10
C PHE A 78 0.27 -4.96 3.65
N ARG A 79 1.01 -6.06 3.41
CA ARG A 79 1.27 -6.54 2.06
C ARG A 79 0.28 -7.62 1.68
N GLY A 80 -0.12 -7.65 0.41
CA GLY A 80 -0.85 -8.76 -0.19
C GLY A 80 0.13 -9.82 -0.72
N GLU A 81 -0.06 -11.06 -0.33
CA GLU A 81 0.70 -12.18 -0.87
C GLU A 81 -0.18 -12.99 -1.83
N TYR A 82 0.38 -13.32 -2.99
CA TYR A 82 -0.35 -13.99 -4.07
C TYR A 82 0.40 -15.22 -4.55
N TYR A 83 -0.33 -16.21 -5.00
CA TYR A 83 0.18 -17.34 -5.77
C TYR A 83 -0.27 -17.24 -7.22
N LEU A 84 0.65 -17.50 -8.14
CA LEU A 84 0.31 -17.66 -9.55
C LEU A 84 -0.13 -19.11 -9.80
N LEU A 85 -1.26 -19.27 -10.50
CA LEU A 85 -1.66 -20.57 -11.00
C LEU A 85 -0.66 -21.03 -12.07
N LYS A 86 -0.35 -22.32 -12.05
CA LYS A 86 0.45 -22.91 -13.11
C LYS A 86 -0.25 -22.77 -14.46
N PRO A 87 0.49 -22.58 -15.55
CA PRO A 87 -0.08 -22.36 -16.89
C PRO A 87 -1.16 -23.35 -17.28
N GLU A 88 -0.97 -24.62 -16.95
CA GLU A 88 -1.90 -25.73 -17.26
C GLU A 88 -3.25 -25.62 -16.57
N PHE A 89 -3.40 -24.77 -15.53
CA PHE A 89 -4.65 -24.57 -14.77
C PHE A 89 -5.29 -23.19 -14.98
N GLN A 90 -4.64 -22.28 -15.70
CA GLN A 90 -5.14 -20.90 -15.89
C GLN A 90 -6.46 -20.84 -16.66
N TYR A 91 -6.76 -21.85 -17.48
CA TYR A 91 -8.01 -21.95 -18.23
C TYR A 91 -9.25 -22.09 -17.33
N LEU A 92 -9.07 -22.55 -16.08
CA LEU A 92 -10.17 -22.71 -15.11
C LEU A 92 -10.78 -21.38 -14.69
N VAL A 93 -10.00 -20.30 -14.75
CA VAL A 93 -10.43 -18.96 -14.32
C VAL A 93 -10.54 -18.06 -15.56
N LYS A 94 -11.76 -17.77 -15.97
CA LYS A 94 -12.03 -16.98 -17.17
C LYS A 94 -12.19 -15.47 -16.92
N GLY A 95 -12.31 -15.08 -15.67
CA GLY A 95 -12.54 -13.69 -15.26
C GLY A 95 -12.08 -13.45 -13.82
N LEU A 96 -12.82 -12.62 -13.12
CA LEU A 96 -12.58 -12.31 -11.72
C LEU A 96 -13.53 -13.14 -10.86
N ILE A 97 -13.01 -13.84 -9.85
CA ILE A 97 -13.81 -14.65 -8.92
C ILE A 97 -13.54 -14.13 -7.51
N TYR A 98 -14.53 -13.48 -6.91
CA TYR A 98 -14.44 -12.91 -5.57
C TYR A 98 -15.43 -13.59 -4.62
N PRO A 99 -15.04 -13.81 -3.35
CA PRO A 99 -15.99 -14.19 -2.33
C PRO A 99 -17.00 -13.06 -2.08
N VAL A 100 -18.17 -13.39 -1.56
CA VAL A 100 -19.10 -12.38 -1.07
C VAL A 100 -18.45 -11.67 0.12
N PRO A 101 -18.32 -10.33 0.09
CA PRO A 101 -17.69 -9.59 1.19
C PRO A 101 -18.42 -9.80 2.51
N ASN A 102 -17.70 -10.12 3.57
CA ASN A 102 -18.25 -10.15 4.91
C ASN A 102 -18.00 -8.77 5.58
N PRO A 103 -19.05 -7.99 5.87
CA PRO A 103 -18.91 -6.64 6.42
C PRO A 103 -18.24 -6.61 7.81
N ASN A 104 -18.18 -7.74 8.51
CA ASN A 104 -17.53 -7.85 9.81
C ASN A 104 -16.01 -8.15 9.71
N LEU A 105 -15.50 -8.38 8.50
CA LEU A 105 -14.08 -8.67 8.29
C LEU A 105 -13.36 -7.44 7.74
N PRO A 106 -12.15 -7.14 8.24
CA PRO A 106 -11.38 -5.98 7.80
C PRO A 106 -10.71 -6.17 6.45
N PHE A 107 -10.63 -7.39 5.95
CA PHE A 107 -9.99 -7.74 4.69
C PHE A 107 -10.97 -8.46 3.75
N LEU A 108 -10.79 -8.25 2.45
CA LEU A 108 -11.43 -9.05 1.44
C LEU A 108 -10.81 -10.45 1.45
N GLY A 109 -11.65 -11.48 1.38
CA GLY A 109 -11.17 -12.87 1.30
C GLY A 109 -10.36 -13.14 0.03
N VAL A 110 -9.64 -14.27 0.04
CA VAL A 110 -8.83 -14.70 -1.11
C VAL A 110 -9.72 -14.81 -2.35
N HIS A 111 -9.21 -14.33 -3.47
CA HIS A 111 -9.92 -14.32 -4.75
C HIS A 111 -8.99 -14.66 -5.91
N PHE A 112 -9.58 -14.97 -7.06
CA PHE A 112 -8.83 -15.22 -8.27
C PHE A 112 -8.96 -14.05 -9.22
N THR A 113 -7.82 -13.58 -9.73
CA THR A 113 -7.75 -12.48 -10.69
C THR A 113 -7.04 -12.94 -11.94
N ARG A 114 -7.73 -12.88 -13.09
CA ARG A 114 -7.10 -13.04 -14.38
C ARG A 114 -6.45 -11.73 -14.78
N LEU A 115 -5.13 -11.75 -14.99
CA LEU A 115 -4.34 -10.60 -15.38
C LEU A 115 -4.43 -10.35 -16.90
N ILE A 116 -3.94 -9.18 -17.32
CA ILE A 116 -3.98 -8.75 -18.73
C ILE A 116 -3.15 -9.63 -19.65
N ASP A 117 -2.08 -10.25 -19.13
CA ASP A 117 -1.23 -11.20 -19.85
C ASP A 117 -1.80 -12.62 -19.92
N GLY A 118 -2.98 -12.84 -19.32
CA GLY A 118 -3.67 -14.11 -19.26
C GLY A 118 -3.27 -15.00 -18.08
N SER A 119 -2.27 -14.61 -17.29
CA SER A 119 -1.95 -15.31 -16.04
C SER A 119 -3.07 -15.15 -15.00
N VAL A 120 -3.08 -16.01 -13.99
CA VAL A 120 -4.09 -15.99 -12.93
C VAL A 120 -3.41 -15.97 -11.59
N GLU A 121 -3.77 -14.98 -10.78
CA GLU A 121 -3.37 -14.86 -9.39
C GLU A 121 -4.46 -15.33 -8.44
N ALA A 122 -4.05 -15.99 -7.36
CA ALA A 122 -4.88 -16.34 -6.20
C ALA A 122 -4.34 -15.60 -4.97
N GLY A 123 -5.19 -14.81 -4.33
CA GLY A 123 -4.83 -13.96 -3.19
C GLY A 123 -5.80 -12.79 -3.03
N PRO A 124 -5.45 -11.77 -2.25
CA PRO A 124 -4.29 -11.73 -1.38
C PRO A 124 -4.48 -12.46 -0.06
N ASN A 125 -3.37 -12.88 0.55
CA ASN A 125 -3.24 -13.06 1.98
C ASN A 125 -2.66 -11.78 2.57
N ALA A 126 -3.26 -11.20 3.60
CA ALA A 126 -2.92 -9.88 4.10
C ALA A 126 -2.04 -9.97 5.37
N VAL A 127 -0.77 -9.66 5.25
CA VAL A 127 0.20 -9.78 6.35
C VAL A 127 0.83 -8.43 6.67
N LEU A 128 1.00 -8.15 7.98
CA LEU A 128 1.77 -6.97 8.40
C LEU A 128 3.17 -7.05 7.80
N SER A 129 3.58 -6.00 7.10
CA SER A 129 4.92 -5.89 6.54
C SER A 129 5.93 -5.45 7.61
N CYS A 130 7.15 -5.96 7.54
CA CYS A 130 8.24 -5.58 8.43
C CYS A 130 8.89 -4.23 8.05
N ALA A 131 8.42 -3.61 6.97
CA ALA A 131 8.81 -2.27 6.52
C ALA A 131 7.67 -1.69 5.67
N ARG A 132 7.57 -0.37 5.52
CA ARG A 132 6.57 0.26 4.65
C ARG A 132 6.69 -0.23 3.21
N GLU A 133 7.90 -0.32 2.67
CA GLU A 133 8.22 -0.88 1.36
C GLU A 133 8.61 -2.37 1.42
N GLY A 134 8.07 -3.10 2.40
CA GLY A 134 8.38 -4.51 2.63
C GLY A 134 7.46 -5.46 1.89
N TYR A 135 7.75 -5.78 0.62
CA TYR A 135 6.95 -6.69 -0.22
C TYR A 135 7.29 -8.17 -0.06
N ASN A 136 8.19 -8.51 0.86
CA ASN A 136 8.59 -9.89 1.14
C ASN A 136 9.12 -10.02 2.58
N TRP A 137 9.36 -11.27 3.04
CA TRP A 137 9.86 -11.56 4.39
C TRP A 137 11.32 -11.19 4.63
N LYS A 138 12.08 -10.79 3.60
CA LYS A 138 13.51 -10.45 3.71
C LYS A 138 13.76 -8.96 3.93
N THR A 139 12.76 -8.11 3.68
CA THR A 139 12.87 -6.66 3.84
C THR A 139 12.41 -6.24 5.22
N TRP A 140 13.34 -5.74 6.03
CA TRP A 140 13.09 -5.33 7.41
C TRP A 140 13.53 -3.89 7.64
N ASN A 141 12.68 -3.14 8.34
CA ASN A 141 13.03 -1.86 8.95
C ASN A 141 12.53 -1.90 10.40
N PHE A 142 13.47 -2.04 11.33
CA PHE A 142 13.13 -2.22 12.76
C PHE A 142 12.39 -1.01 13.35
N SER A 143 12.69 0.21 12.91
CA SER A 143 12.00 1.42 13.36
C SER A 143 10.54 1.42 12.92
N GLU A 144 10.27 1.16 11.63
CA GLU A 144 8.92 1.13 11.06
C GLU A 144 8.09 -0.04 11.61
N LEU A 145 8.73 -1.19 11.85
CA LEU A 145 8.08 -2.33 12.49
C LEU A 145 7.71 -2.00 13.94
N TYR A 146 8.63 -1.38 14.71
CA TYR A 146 8.35 -0.96 16.07
C TYR A 146 7.21 0.07 16.12
N GLU A 147 7.22 1.07 15.23
CA GLU A 147 6.12 2.03 15.10
C GLU A 147 4.77 1.35 14.84
N SER A 148 4.77 0.33 13.99
CA SER A 148 3.55 -0.43 13.67
C SER A 148 3.04 -1.24 14.85
N ILE A 149 3.92 -1.99 15.54
CA ILE A 149 3.55 -2.86 16.65
C ILE A 149 3.16 -2.06 17.92
N SER A 150 3.85 -0.95 18.16
CA SER A 150 3.58 -0.07 19.32
C SER A 150 2.33 0.79 19.12
N TYR A 151 1.80 0.88 17.90
CA TYR A 151 0.62 1.69 17.63
C TYR A 151 -0.64 1.12 18.31
N PRO A 152 -1.32 1.89 19.18
CA PRO A 152 -2.48 1.39 19.92
C PRO A 152 -3.63 0.89 19.03
N GLY A 153 -3.79 1.48 17.82
CA GLY A 153 -4.78 1.04 16.87
C GLY A 153 -4.49 -0.36 16.35
N PHE A 154 -3.22 -0.72 16.12
CA PHE A 154 -2.84 -2.07 15.73
C PHE A 154 -3.02 -3.08 16.86
N GLN A 155 -2.63 -2.72 18.08
CA GLN A 155 -2.83 -3.58 19.25
C GLN A 155 -4.32 -3.89 19.47
N LYS A 156 -5.18 -2.86 19.37
CA LYS A 156 -6.63 -3.03 19.43
C LYS A 156 -7.16 -3.91 18.30
N PHE A 157 -6.61 -3.75 17.09
CA PHE A 157 -6.98 -4.57 15.93
C PHE A 157 -6.67 -6.05 16.18
N ILE A 158 -5.47 -6.40 16.64
CA ILE A 158 -5.09 -7.79 16.96
C ILE A 158 -6.01 -8.38 18.05
N LEU A 159 -6.31 -7.61 19.10
CA LEU A 159 -7.19 -8.05 20.17
C LEU A 159 -8.63 -8.29 19.72
N ASN A 160 -9.12 -7.49 18.78
CA ASN A 160 -10.47 -7.64 18.25
C ASN A 160 -10.60 -8.75 17.22
N TYR A 161 -9.51 -9.07 16.49
CA TYR A 161 -9.51 -10.03 15.39
C TYR A 161 -8.39 -11.08 15.50
N PRO A 162 -8.23 -11.76 16.64
CA PRO A 162 -7.09 -12.67 16.87
C PRO A 162 -7.07 -13.85 15.90
N LEU A 163 -8.22 -14.45 15.62
CA LEU A 163 -8.33 -15.59 14.70
C LEU A 163 -8.00 -15.20 13.24
N ILE A 164 -8.39 -13.99 12.83
CA ILE A 164 -8.09 -13.49 11.48
C ILE A 164 -6.59 -13.24 11.36
N THR A 165 -6.02 -12.51 12.32
CA THR A 165 -4.59 -12.15 12.31
C THR A 165 -3.70 -13.40 12.31
N THR A 166 -4.01 -14.39 13.15
CA THR A 166 -3.26 -15.66 13.19
C THR A 166 -3.48 -16.48 11.92
N GLY A 167 -4.70 -16.51 11.39
CA GLY A 167 -5.02 -17.20 10.13
C GLY A 167 -4.25 -16.64 8.95
N GLU A 168 -4.19 -15.30 8.80
CA GLU A 168 -3.41 -14.64 7.76
C GLU A 168 -1.91 -14.98 7.88
N LEU A 169 -1.37 -14.96 9.09
CA LEU A 169 0.03 -15.32 9.33
C LEU A 169 0.32 -16.78 8.99
N LEU A 170 -0.54 -17.72 9.37
CA LEU A 170 -0.38 -19.14 9.06
C LEU A 170 -0.46 -19.40 7.55
N ARG A 171 -1.38 -18.75 6.84
CA ARG A 171 -1.45 -18.81 5.37
C ARG A 171 -0.19 -18.28 4.70
N SER A 172 0.41 -17.22 5.26
CA SER A 172 1.67 -16.68 4.74
C SER A 172 2.86 -17.63 4.92
N LEU A 173 2.88 -18.39 6.02
CA LEU A 173 3.96 -19.32 6.32
C LEU A 173 3.78 -20.71 5.69
N SER A 174 2.56 -21.06 5.29
CA SER A 174 2.24 -22.39 4.76
C SER A 174 1.41 -22.33 3.48
N LYS A 175 2.02 -22.74 2.37
CA LYS A 175 1.33 -22.87 1.09
C LYS A 175 0.11 -23.80 1.17
N THR A 176 0.20 -24.90 1.92
CA THR A 176 -0.91 -25.85 2.07
C THR A 176 -2.11 -25.19 2.71
N ILE A 177 -1.92 -24.49 3.83
CA ILE A 177 -2.99 -23.75 4.51
C ILE A 177 -3.60 -22.67 3.61
N PHE A 178 -2.75 -21.97 2.82
CA PHE A 178 -3.23 -21.01 1.86
C PHE A 178 -4.13 -21.67 0.79
N VAL A 179 -3.67 -22.77 0.19
CA VAL A 179 -4.44 -23.49 -0.86
C VAL A 179 -5.75 -24.04 -0.33
N GLU A 180 -5.79 -24.52 0.91
CA GLU A 180 -7.02 -25.00 1.56
C GLU A 180 -8.03 -23.88 1.83
N SER A 181 -7.61 -22.61 1.77
CA SER A 181 -8.49 -21.45 1.94
C SER A 181 -9.07 -20.92 0.63
N LEU A 182 -8.67 -21.47 -0.52
CA LEU A 182 -9.20 -21.15 -1.86
C LEU A 182 -10.50 -21.90 -2.12
#